data_3d2fdeb4ed1cd4f94218d329493da1b4
#
_entry.id   3d2fdeb4ed1cd4f94218d329493da1b4
#
_cell.length_a   1.000
_cell.length_b   1.000
_cell.length_c   1.000
_cell.angle_alpha   90.00
_cell.angle_beta   90.00
_cell.angle_gamma   90.00
#
_symmetry.space_group_name_H-M   'P 1'
#
loop_
_entity.id
_entity.type
_entity.pdbx_description
1 polymer ?
#
loop_
_entity_poly.entity_id
_entity_poly.type
_entity_poly.pdbx_seq_one_letter_code
_entity_poly.pdbx_strand_id
1 'polypeptide(L)'
;NLAEIELILATTTTIGKLGFKNFEIRINERRILKAMAAYSGFAEEDFDTVFIILDKMDKIGLDGVAEELEKEGYAKESIEKYLALFKGVEEAENGIKYLAKTLEGYLEPEVERNLLEIIDTVEGAKAASFKMVFDPTLVRGMSYYTGTIFEIAMPELGAACGGGGRYDKMVGKFTGQDVPACGFSIGF
;
A
#
# COMPACT_ATOMS: atom_id res chain seq x y z
N ASN A 1 -14.16 -1.37 -5.24
CA ASN A 1 -13.91 -2.19 -4.03
C ASN A 1 -14.24 -3.67 -4.23
N LEU A 2 -15.34 -3.97 -4.94
CA LEU A 2 -15.78 -5.35 -5.12
C LEU A 2 -14.72 -6.22 -5.82
N ALA A 3 -14.07 -5.71 -6.84
CA ALA A 3 -13.03 -6.45 -7.57
C ALA A 3 -11.83 -6.76 -6.68
N GLU A 4 -11.37 -5.82 -5.87
CA GLU A 4 -10.29 -6.02 -4.90
C GLU A 4 -10.68 -7.07 -3.86
N ILE A 5 -11.88 -7.00 -3.32
CA ILE A 5 -12.40 -7.95 -2.33
C ILE A 5 -12.44 -9.36 -2.93
N GLU A 6 -12.99 -9.52 -4.12
CA GLU A 6 -13.07 -10.82 -4.81
C GLU A 6 -11.69 -11.42 -5.08
N LEU A 7 -10.74 -10.60 -5.56
CA LEU A 7 -9.38 -11.05 -5.82
C LEU A 7 -8.67 -11.50 -4.55
N ILE A 8 -8.77 -10.74 -3.48
CA ILE A 8 -8.14 -11.09 -2.20
C ILE A 8 -8.75 -12.37 -1.64
N LEU A 9 -10.07 -12.50 -1.65
CA LEU A 9 -10.75 -13.70 -1.16
C LEU A 9 -10.42 -14.94 -1.99
N ALA A 10 -10.45 -14.84 -3.32
CA ALA A 10 -10.13 -15.95 -4.21
C ALA A 10 -8.68 -16.43 -4.03
N THR A 11 -7.75 -15.48 -3.98
CA THR A 11 -6.32 -15.79 -3.85
C THR A 11 -6.00 -16.39 -2.49
N THR A 12 -6.49 -15.80 -1.41
CA THR A 12 -6.25 -16.28 -0.04
C THR A 12 -6.89 -17.64 0.22
N THR A 13 -8.08 -17.88 -0.33
CA THR A 13 -8.74 -19.18 -0.25
C THR A 13 -7.90 -20.25 -0.95
N THR A 14 -7.36 -19.94 -2.12
CA THR A 14 -6.49 -20.87 -2.88
C THR A 14 -5.22 -21.19 -2.08
N ILE A 15 -4.56 -20.19 -1.52
CA ILE A 15 -3.36 -20.38 -0.70
C ILE A 15 -3.66 -21.21 0.54
N GLY A 16 -4.81 -20.97 1.19
CA GLY A 16 -5.26 -21.76 2.33
C GLY A 16 -5.49 -23.23 1.98
N LYS A 17 -6.04 -23.52 0.79
CA LYS A 17 -6.22 -24.89 0.28
C LYS A 17 -4.90 -25.61 0.01
N LEU A 18 -3.83 -24.87 -0.25
CA LEU A 18 -2.48 -25.40 -0.39
C LEU A 18 -1.81 -25.72 0.96
N GLY A 19 -2.48 -25.41 2.07
CA GLY A 19 -2.02 -25.71 3.42
C GLY A 19 -1.29 -24.58 4.14
N PHE A 20 -1.17 -23.42 3.52
CA PHE A 20 -0.56 -22.25 4.17
C PHE A 20 -1.51 -21.63 5.16
N LYS A 21 -0.99 -21.19 6.30
CA LYS A 21 -1.73 -20.57 7.42
C LYS A 21 -0.95 -19.39 7.97
N ASN A 22 -1.66 -18.53 8.71
CA ASN A 22 -1.06 -17.41 9.46
C ASN A 22 -0.21 -16.47 8.59
N PHE A 23 -0.62 -16.27 7.34
CA PHE A 23 -0.02 -15.27 6.48
C PHE A 23 -0.72 -13.91 6.63
N GLU A 24 -0.16 -12.87 6.03
CA GLU A 24 -0.70 -11.53 6.06
C GLU A 24 -0.97 -11.03 4.65
N ILE A 25 -2.08 -10.32 4.48
CA ILE A 25 -2.31 -9.49 3.31
C ILE A 25 -2.04 -8.06 3.71
N ARG A 26 -0.93 -7.52 3.26
CA ARG A 26 -0.59 -6.11 3.41
C ARG A 26 -1.32 -5.33 2.34
N ILE A 27 -1.97 -4.25 2.74
CA ILE A 27 -2.75 -3.40 1.86
C ILE A 27 -2.34 -1.94 2.01
N ASN A 28 -2.30 -1.22 0.91
CA ASN A 28 -2.10 0.22 0.87
C ASN A 28 -2.89 0.80 -0.30
N GLU A 29 -2.77 2.09 -0.51
CA GLU A 29 -3.48 2.80 -1.55
C GLU A 29 -2.57 3.87 -2.15
N ARG A 30 -2.49 3.91 -3.46
CA ARG A 30 -1.60 4.81 -4.18
C ARG A 30 -1.83 6.29 -3.84
N ARG A 31 -3.10 6.66 -3.62
CA ARG A 31 -3.47 8.03 -3.25
C ARG A 31 -3.00 8.40 -1.83
N ILE A 32 -2.93 7.43 -0.92
CA ILE A 32 -2.34 7.65 0.42
C ILE A 32 -0.85 7.94 0.30
N LEU A 33 -0.11 7.16 -0.49
CA LEU A 33 1.32 7.39 -0.71
C LEU A 33 1.58 8.81 -1.22
N LYS A 34 0.83 9.24 -2.22
CA LYS A 34 0.92 10.59 -2.78
C LYS A 34 0.55 11.68 -1.79
N ALA A 35 -0.53 11.48 -1.04
CA ALA A 35 -1.00 12.44 -0.04
C ALA A 35 0.02 12.63 1.09
N MET A 36 0.65 11.55 1.56
CA MET A 36 1.69 11.62 2.59
C MET A 36 2.90 12.43 2.10
N ALA A 37 3.35 12.19 0.89
CA ALA A 37 4.46 12.93 0.30
C ALA A 37 4.13 14.42 0.09
N ALA A 38 2.95 14.73 -0.43
CA ALA A 38 2.50 16.10 -0.63
C ALA A 38 2.34 16.87 0.69
N TYR A 39 1.72 16.25 1.69
CA TYR A 39 1.58 16.83 3.03
C TYR A 39 2.93 17.16 3.66
N SER A 40 3.93 16.33 3.43
CA SER A 40 5.27 16.50 3.98
C SER A 40 6.08 17.59 3.27
N GLY A 41 5.62 18.07 2.13
CA GLY A 41 6.26 19.16 1.38
C GLY A 41 7.14 18.72 0.21
N PHE A 42 7.11 17.44 -0.18
CA PHE A 42 7.79 16.99 -1.39
C PHE A 42 7.04 17.48 -2.64
N ALA A 43 7.80 17.87 -3.66
CA ALA A 43 7.23 18.21 -4.96
C ALA A 43 6.73 16.95 -5.68
N GLU A 44 5.67 17.07 -6.47
CA GLU A 44 5.09 15.94 -7.21
C GLU A 44 6.12 15.24 -8.12
N GLU A 45 7.01 16.00 -8.73
CA GLU A 45 8.11 15.51 -9.57
C GLU A 45 9.11 14.63 -8.80
N ASP A 46 9.17 14.75 -7.48
CA ASP A 46 10.06 13.98 -6.60
C ASP A 46 9.41 12.72 -6.01
N PHE A 47 8.11 12.53 -6.20
CA PHE A 47 7.37 11.42 -5.58
C PHE A 47 7.94 10.06 -5.94
N ASP A 48 8.30 9.83 -7.19
CA ASP A 48 8.85 8.55 -7.62
C ASP A 48 10.16 8.23 -6.91
N THR A 49 11.05 9.22 -6.75
CA THR A 49 12.30 9.06 -6.02
C THR A 49 12.06 8.78 -4.55
N VAL A 50 11.13 9.50 -3.92
CA VAL A 50 10.74 9.27 -2.51
C VAL A 50 10.20 7.85 -2.32
N PHE A 51 9.35 7.38 -3.23
CA PHE A 51 8.77 6.04 -3.15
C PHE A 51 9.78 4.92 -3.40
N ILE A 52 10.77 5.12 -4.28
CA ILE A 52 11.89 4.18 -4.46
C ILE A 52 12.68 4.02 -3.16
N ILE A 53 12.92 5.11 -2.46
CA ILE A 53 13.62 5.09 -1.17
C ILE A 53 12.74 4.41 -0.11
N LEU A 54 11.45 4.75 -0.05
CA LEU A 54 10.49 4.14 0.88
C LEU A 54 10.39 2.63 0.71
N ASP A 55 10.47 2.13 -0.52
CA ASP A 55 10.44 0.70 -0.84
C ASP A 55 11.56 -0.10 -0.17
N LYS A 56 12.61 0.57 0.26
CA LYS A 56 13.73 -0.03 1.00
C LYS A 56 13.48 -0.13 2.51
N MET A 57 12.34 0.33 3.01
CA MET A 57 12.03 0.40 4.45
C MET A 57 12.29 -0.91 5.18
N ASP A 58 11.91 -2.04 4.59
CA ASP A 58 12.10 -3.36 5.20
C ASP A 58 13.59 -3.73 5.38
N LYS A 59 14.47 -3.13 4.58
CA LYS A 59 15.92 -3.40 4.61
C LYS A 59 16.70 -2.42 5.45
N ILE A 60 16.35 -1.14 5.40
CA ILE A 60 17.14 -0.05 5.98
C ILE A 60 16.45 0.66 7.15
N GLY A 61 15.16 0.39 7.40
CA GLY A 61 14.37 1.01 8.45
C GLY A 61 14.10 2.50 8.24
N LEU A 62 13.42 3.12 9.20
CA LEU A 62 13.10 4.56 9.16
C LEU A 62 14.35 5.43 9.11
N ASP A 63 15.36 5.10 9.91
CA ASP A 63 16.61 5.88 9.96
C ASP A 63 17.35 5.83 8.62
N GLY A 64 17.39 4.66 8.00
CA GLY A 64 18.00 4.48 6.67
C GLY A 64 17.24 5.23 5.58
N VAL A 65 15.90 5.26 5.64
CA VAL A 65 15.08 6.05 4.72
C VAL A 65 15.37 7.54 4.90
N ALA A 66 15.46 8.02 6.15
CA ALA A 66 15.82 9.41 6.44
C ALA A 66 17.18 9.79 5.85
N GLU A 67 18.21 8.94 6.05
CA GLU A 67 19.55 9.17 5.51
C GLU A 67 19.55 9.24 3.99
N GLU A 68 18.84 8.35 3.31
CA GLU A 68 18.77 8.36 1.84
C GLU A 68 18.04 9.58 1.29
N LEU A 69 16.95 10.00 1.94
CA LEU A 69 16.25 11.23 1.57
C LEU A 69 17.13 12.47 1.78
N GLU A 70 17.92 12.49 2.85
CA GLU A 70 18.89 13.55 3.10
C GLU A 70 19.99 13.60 2.04
N LYS A 71 20.50 12.46 1.60
CA LYS A 71 21.50 12.35 0.53
C LYS A 71 20.97 12.87 -0.81
N GLU A 72 19.67 12.73 -1.07
CA GLU A 72 19.02 13.30 -2.26
C GLU A 72 18.86 14.83 -2.18
N GLY A 73 19.14 15.44 -1.04
CA GLY A 73 19.07 16.88 -0.87
C GLY A 73 17.71 17.43 -0.46
N TYR A 74 16.78 16.58 -0.03
CA TYR A 74 15.46 17.05 0.43
C TYR A 74 15.56 17.79 1.77
N ALA A 75 14.65 18.73 1.97
CA ALA A 75 14.62 19.55 3.18
C ALA A 75 14.41 18.68 4.43
N LYS A 76 15.17 18.95 5.46
CA LYS A 76 15.09 18.24 6.74
C LYS A 76 13.69 18.29 7.34
N GLU A 77 13.01 19.43 7.27
CA GLU A 77 11.64 19.59 7.73
C GLU A 77 10.67 18.64 7.02
N SER A 78 10.81 18.49 5.69
CA SER A 78 9.97 17.57 4.91
C SER A 78 10.23 16.11 5.31
N ILE A 79 11.47 15.73 5.50
CA ILE A 79 11.86 14.39 5.95
C ILE A 79 11.26 14.10 7.34
N GLU A 80 11.41 15.02 8.29
CA GLU A 80 10.86 14.86 9.64
C GLU A 80 9.32 14.73 9.65
N LYS A 81 8.61 15.53 8.87
CA LYS A 81 7.15 15.42 8.72
C LYS A 81 6.74 14.08 8.13
N TYR A 82 7.46 13.63 7.10
CA TYR A 82 7.19 12.36 6.43
C TYR A 82 7.36 11.17 7.37
N LEU A 83 8.48 11.11 8.08
CA LEU A 83 8.75 10.04 9.04
C LEU A 83 7.79 10.06 10.23
N ALA A 84 7.37 11.22 10.67
CA ALA A 84 6.39 11.35 11.75
C ALA A 84 5.04 10.72 11.39
N LEU A 85 4.64 10.74 10.10
CA LEU A 85 3.43 10.06 9.64
C LEU A 85 3.51 8.54 9.84
N PHE A 86 4.65 7.93 9.52
CA PHE A 86 4.84 6.48 9.70
C PHE A 86 4.82 6.09 11.18
N LYS A 87 5.46 6.88 12.03
CA LYS A 87 5.43 6.67 13.48
C LYS A 87 4.01 6.81 14.02
N GLY A 88 3.26 7.81 13.55
CA GLY A 88 1.87 8.00 13.95
C GLY A 88 0.96 6.84 13.56
N VAL A 89 1.17 6.24 12.39
CA VAL A 89 0.44 5.03 11.98
C VAL A 89 0.74 3.85 12.89
N GLU A 90 2.01 3.68 13.25
CA GLU A 90 2.44 2.58 14.14
C GLU A 90 1.87 2.71 15.55
N GLU A 91 1.78 3.93 16.07
CA GLU A 91 1.27 4.22 17.41
C GLU A 91 -0.27 4.28 17.48
N ALA A 92 -0.94 4.48 16.35
CA ALA A 92 -2.39 4.63 16.29
C ALA A 92 -3.12 3.29 16.43
N GLU A 93 -4.28 3.31 17.08
CA GLU A 93 -5.18 2.16 17.14
C GLU A 93 -5.65 1.75 15.72
N ASN A 94 -5.93 2.75 14.87
CA ASN A 94 -6.26 2.54 13.45
C ASN A 94 -5.47 3.51 12.59
N GLY A 95 -4.45 2.99 11.90
CA GLY A 95 -3.55 3.79 11.07
C GLY A 95 -4.23 4.49 9.91
N ILE A 96 -5.25 3.87 9.30
CA ILE A 96 -6.00 4.47 8.19
C ILE A 96 -6.78 5.70 8.67
N LYS A 97 -7.46 5.58 9.81
CA LYS A 97 -8.19 6.71 10.41
C LYS A 97 -7.26 7.83 10.83
N TYR A 98 -6.12 7.49 11.40
CA TYR A 98 -5.08 8.46 11.75
C TYR A 98 -4.64 9.27 10.53
N LEU A 99 -4.32 8.59 9.44
CA LEU A 99 -3.89 9.26 8.20
C LEU A 99 -5.02 10.08 7.57
N ALA A 100 -6.24 9.57 7.54
CA ALA A 100 -7.38 10.30 6.99
C ALA A 100 -7.60 11.65 7.72
N LYS A 101 -7.44 11.66 9.04
CA LYS A 101 -7.54 12.88 9.85
C LYS A 101 -6.35 13.81 9.62
N THR A 102 -5.14 13.27 9.66
CA THR A 102 -3.90 14.07 9.53
C THR A 102 -3.75 14.64 8.13
N LEU A 103 -4.15 13.89 7.10
CA LEU A 103 -4.04 14.28 5.70
C LEU A 103 -5.29 14.99 5.16
N GLU A 104 -6.15 15.49 6.03
CA GLU A 104 -7.32 16.28 5.62
C GLU A 104 -6.89 17.43 4.70
N GLY A 105 -7.53 17.54 3.54
CA GLY A 105 -7.15 18.50 2.49
C GLY A 105 -6.14 17.95 1.47
N TYR A 106 -5.48 16.84 1.74
CA TYR A 106 -4.56 16.15 0.83
C TYR A 106 -5.10 14.80 0.34
N LEU A 107 -5.96 14.18 1.14
CA LEU A 107 -6.53 12.86 0.85
C LEU A 107 -8.05 12.94 0.73
N GLU A 108 -8.58 12.39 -0.37
CA GLU A 108 -10.02 12.29 -0.58
C GLU A 108 -10.67 11.37 0.48
N PRO A 109 -11.79 11.78 1.11
CA PRO A 109 -12.45 10.98 2.16
C PRO A 109 -12.88 9.58 1.71
N GLU A 110 -13.15 9.39 0.42
CA GLU A 110 -13.54 8.09 -0.12
C GLU A 110 -12.42 7.04 0.00
N VAL A 111 -11.16 7.44 0.03
CA VAL A 111 -10.02 6.52 0.16
C VAL A 111 -10.06 5.78 1.49
N GLU A 112 -10.32 6.50 2.58
CA GLU A 112 -10.52 5.91 3.90
C GLU A 112 -11.68 4.90 3.88
N ARG A 113 -12.84 5.32 3.39
CA ARG A 113 -14.02 4.46 3.31
C ARG A 113 -13.77 3.21 2.49
N ASN A 114 -13.12 3.35 1.35
CA ASN A 114 -12.83 2.23 0.45
C ASN A 114 -11.89 1.21 1.08
N LEU A 115 -10.80 1.66 1.71
CA LEU A 115 -9.87 0.76 2.39
C LEU A 115 -10.50 0.04 3.59
N LEU A 116 -11.24 0.77 4.42
CA LEU A 116 -11.93 0.18 5.57
C LEU A 116 -12.97 -0.84 5.11
N GLU A 117 -13.72 -0.55 4.05
CA GLU A 117 -14.68 -1.50 3.48
C GLU A 117 -14.01 -2.77 2.97
N ILE A 118 -12.90 -2.65 2.25
CA ILE A 118 -12.15 -3.81 1.75
C ILE A 118 -11.65 -4.66 2.92
N ILE A 119 -11.02 -4.05 3.91
CA ILE A 119 -10.48 -4.75 5.08
C ILE A 119 -11.60 -5.44 5.87
N ASP A 120 -12.66 -4.74 6.20
CA ASP A 120 -13.76 -5.27 7.02
C ASP A 120 -14.52 -6.39 6.29
N THR A 121 -14.76 -6.21 4.99
CA THR A 121 -15.46 -7.22 4.18
C THR A 121 -14.62 -8.48 4.01
N VAL A 122 -13.33 -8.35 3.75
CA VAL A 122 -12.42 -9.51 3.64
C VAL A 122 -12.29 -10.23 4.97
N GLU A 123 -12.10 -9.51 6.07
CA GLU A 123 -12.01 -10.09 7.42
C GLU A 123 -13.29 -10.84 7.81
N GLY A 124 -14.45 -10.33 7.42
CA GLY A 124 -15.75 -10.96 7.70
C GLY A 124 -16.07 -12.17 6.82
N ALA A 125 -15.49 -12.27 5.63
CA ALA A 125 -15.80 -13.31 4.63
C ALA A 125 -14.68 -14.32 4.40
N LYS A 126 -13.50 -14.14 5.00
CA LYS A 126 -12.33 -14.99 4.76
C LYS A 126 -12.56 -16.45 5.14
N ALA A 127 -12.06 -17.36 4.30
CA ALA A 127 -12.10 -18.81 4.51
C ALA A 127 -10.74 -19.40 4.92
N ALA A 128 -9.68 -18.61 4.89
CA ALA A 128 -8.32 -19.02 5.26
C ALA A 128 -7.83 -18.28 6.51
N SER A 129 -6.76 -18.79 7.12
CA SER A 129 -6.15 -18.20 8.32
C SER A 129 -5.14 -17.13 7.91
N PHE A 130 -5.54 -15.88 7.89
CA PHE A 130 -4.67 -14.73 7.60
C PHE A 130 -5.21 -13.46 8.23
N LYS A 131 -4.41 -12.39 8.20
CA LYS A 131 -4.80 -11.05 8.65
C LYS A 131 -4.70 -10.05 7.51
N MET A 132 -5.60 -9.08 7.50
CA MET A 132 -5.45 -7.87 6.70
C MET A 132 -4.67 -6.85 7.51
N VAL A 133 -3.58 -6.33 6.95
CA VAL A 133 -2.69 -5.36 7.60
C VAL A 133 -2.53 -4.14 6.70
N PHE A 134 -2.90 -2.96 7.21
CA PHE A 134 -2.58 -1.71 6.52
C PHE A 134 -1.09 -1.41 6.68
N ASP A 135 -0.39 -1.28 5.56
CA ASP A 135 1.04 -0.99 5.53
C ASP A 135 1.31 0.25 4.66
N PRO A 136 1.50 1.42 5.27
CA PRO A 136 1.76 2.66 4.53
C PRO A 136 3.11 2.68 3.82
N THR A 137 3.98 1.72 4.09
CA THR A 137 5.28 1.58 3.42
C THR A 137 5.23 0.70 2.18
N LEU A 138 4.09 0.07 1.93
CA LEU A 138 3.93 -0.80 0.76
C LEU A 138 3.90 0.03 -0.52
N VAL A 139 4.93 -0.12 -1.34
CA VAL A 139 5.10 0.55 -2.63
C VAL A 139 5.31 -0.52 -3.70
N ARG A 140 4.25 -0.90 -4.40
CA ARG A 140 4.34 -1.85 -5.51
C ARG A 140 3.94 -1.19 -6.81
N GLY A 141 4.51 -1.68 -7.94
CA GLY A 141 4.08 -1.29 -9.26
C GLY A 141 4.01 0.21 -9.48
N MET A 142 5.09 0.90 -9.19
CA MET A 142 5.15 2.36 -9.09
C MET A 142 4.58 3.11 -10.28
N SER A 143 4.66 2.54 -11.47
CA SER A 143 4.29 3.23 -12.71
C SER A 143 2.88 2.89 -13.23
N TYR A 144 2.21 1.89 -12.72
CA TYR A 144 0.92 1.45 -13.28
C TYR A 144 -0.23 1.31 -12.29
N TYR A 145 0.00 1.07 -11.01
CA TYR A 145 -1.08 1.03 -10.02
C TYR A 145 -1.64 2.44 -9.76
N THR A 146 -2.96 2.54 -9.76
CA THR A 146 -3.68 3.80 -9.63
C THR A 146 -4.50 3.92 -8.35
N GLY A 147 -4.69 2.85 -7.62
CA GLY A 147 -5.52 2.80 -6.43
C GLY A 147 -4.97 1.83 -5.39
N THR A 148 -5.82 0.93 -4.93
CA THR A 148 -5.47 -0.09 -3.94
C THR A 148 -4.34 -0.99 -4.43
N ILE A 149 -3.38 -1.26 -3.56
CA ILE A 149 -2.30 -2.22 -3.78
C ILE A 149 -2.25 -3.19 -2.60
N PHE A 150 -1.92 -4.45 -2.88
CA PHE A 150 -1.83 -5.47 -1.85
C PHE A 150 -0.76 -6.50 -2.15
N GLU A 151 -0.27 -7.12 -1.10
CA GLU A 151 0.83 -8.07 -1.12
C GLU A 151 0.58 -9.19 -0.11
N ILE A 152 0.93 -10.41 -0.49
CA ILE A 152 0.93 -11.55 0.45
C ILE A 152 2.29 -11.64 1.09
N ALA A 153 2.34 -11.41 2.40
CA ALA A 153 3.51 -11.65 3.23
C ALA A 153 3.39 -13.04 3.84
N MET A 154 4.34 -13.91 3.51
CA MET A 154 4.38 -15.27 4.01
C MET A 154 5.53 -15.40 5.02
N PRO A 155 5.23 -15.39 6.34
CA PRO A 155 6.28 -15.42 7.36
C PRO A 155 7.19 -16.64 7.25
N GLU A 156 6.63 -17.79 6.89
CA GLU A 156 7.39 -19.04 6.73
C GLU A 156 8.45 -18.96 5.63
N LEU A 157 8.23 -18.16 4.61
CA LEU A 157 9.16 -17.96 3.49
C LEU A 157 10.07 -16.75 3.67
N GLY A 158 9.78 -15.90 4.66
CA GLY A 158 10.51 -14.66 4.89
C GLY A 158 10.42 -13.64 3.75
N ALA A 159 9.47 -13.81 2.83
CA ALA A 159 9.32 -12.99 1.64
C ALA A 159 7.86 -12.87 1.19
N ALA A 160 7.60 -11.87 0.36
CA ALA A 160 6.34 -11.76 -0.34
C ALA A 160 6.23 -12.86 -1.41
N CYS A 161 5.10 -13.56 -1.45
CA CYS A 161 4.85 -14.62 -2.44
C CYS A 161 3.84 -14.22 -3.51
N GLY A 162 3.31 -13.02 -3.45
CA GLY A 162 2.39 -12.52 -4.45
C GLY A 162 1.97 -11.10 -4.19
N GLY A 163 1.29 -10.50 -5.15
CA GLY A 163 0.78 -9.16 -4.99
C GLY A 163 -0.03 -8.69 -6.19
N GLY A 164 -0.73 -7.60 -5.99
CA GLY A 164 -1.60 -7.04 -7.01
C GLY A 164 -2.10 -5.66 -6.65
N GLY A 165 -3.08 -5.21 -7.40
CA GLY A 165 -3.72 -3.92 -7.16
C GLY A 165 -4.58 -3.47 -8.33
N ARG A 166 -5.07 -2.25 -8.22
CA ARG A 166 -5.88 -1.58 -9.24
C ARG A 166 -4.99 -0.80 -10.22
N TYR A 167 -5.23 -1.01 -11.52
CA TYR A 167 -4.45 -0.38 -12.59
C TYR A 167 -5.37 0.13 -13.72
N ASP A 168 -6.19 1.09 -13.41
CA ASP A 168 -7.27 1.59 -14.28
C ASP A 168 -6.80 2.23 -15.59
N LYS A 169 -5.52 2.59 -15.71
CA LYS A 169 -4.97 3.23 -16.91
C LYS A 169 -4.05 2.34 -17.74
N MET A 170 -3.73 1.14 -17.26
CA MET A 170 -2.79 0.27 -17.95
C MET A 170 -3.36 -0.28 -19.25
N VAL A 171 -4.61 -0.73 -19.22
CA VAL A 171 -5.29 -1.29 -20.39
C VAL A 171 -5.39 -0.25 -21.51
N GLY A 172 -5.63 1.01 -21.15
CA GLY A 172 -5.72 2.12 -22.10
C GLY A 172 -4.46 2.36 -22.91
N LYS A 173 -3.29 1.99 -22.40
CA LYS A 173 -2.03 2.09 -23.15
C LYS A 173 -1.98 1.17 -24.36
N PHE A 174 -2.75 0.09 -24.33
CA PHE A 174 -2.82 -0.90 -25.41
C PHE A 174 -4.04 -0.71 -26.31
N THR A 175 -5.17 -0.30 -25.72
CA THR A 175 -6.46 -0.23 -26.42
C THR A 175 -6.88 1.19 -26.81
N GLY A 176 -6.21 2.21 -26.29
CA GLY A 176 -6.58 3.61 -26.48
C GLY A 176 -7.77 4.08 -25.63
N GLN A 177 -8.35 3.22 -24.82
CA GLN A 177 -9.46 3.54 -23.91
C GLN A 177 -9.16 3.07 -22.50
N ASP A 178 -9.33 3.95 -21.51
CA ASP A 178 -9.14 3.58 -20.13
C ASP A 178 -10.24 2.60 -19.69
N VAL A 179 -9.81 1.43 -19.21
CA VAL A 179 -10.69 0.38 -18.69
C VAL A 179 -10.27 0.08 -17.26
N PRO A 180 -11.16 0.25 -16.27
CA PRO A 180 -10.86 -0.12 -14.90
C PRO A 180 -10.46 -1.59 -14.79
N ALA A 181 -9.34 -1.83 -14.14
CA ALA A 181 -8.82 -3.19 -13.98
C ALA A 181 -8.14 -3.37 -12.63
N CYS A 182 -8.26 -4.58 -12.10
CA CYS A 182 -7.61 -5.01 -10.89
C CYS A 182 -7.09 -6.43 -11.10
N GLY A 183 -5.88 -6.72 -10.65
CA GLY A 183 -5.27 -8.01 -10.88
C GLY A 183 -4.32 -8.43 -9.79
N PHE A 184 -3.94 -9.71 -9.83
CA PHE A 184 -3.09 -10.34 -8.85
C PHE A 184 -2.14 -11.33 -9.51
N SER A 185 -0.95 -11.49 -8.96
CA SER A 185 0.03 -12.48 -9.39
C SER A 185 0.61 -13.22 -8.19
N ILE A 186 0.74 -14.52 -8.31
CA ILE A 186 1.42 -15.37 -7.34
C ILE A 186 2.78 -15.76 -7.92
N GLY A 187 3.83 -15.60 -7.11
CA GLY A 187 5.17 -16.09 -7.45
C GLY A 187 5.34 -17.55 -7.01
N PHE A 188 5.94 -18.34 -7.85
CA PHE A 188 6.28 -19.72 -7.58
C PHE A 188 7.78 -19.88 -7.28
#